data_5dc131f8c8ccb6d91166cf590935e3e9
#
_entry.id   5dc131f8c8ccb6d91166cf590935e3e9
#
_cell.length_a   1.000
_cell.length_b   1.000
_cell.length_c   1.000
_cell.angle_alpha   90.00
_cell.angle_beta   90.00
_cell.angle_gamma   90.00
#
_symmetry.space_group_name_H-M   'P 1'
#
loop_
_entity.id
_entity.type
_entity.pdbx_description
1 polymer ?
#
loop_
_entity_poly.entity_id
_entity_poly.type
_entity_poly.pdbx_seq_one_letter_code
_entity_poly.pdbx_strand_id
1 'polypeptide(L)'
;MSALRRVIAVALTITIASAAPCAHAIAPKPVDHSQLPGPAAPAPPGRTEQSDRCATAKPADARPADQPDMLNLAAVWPLSRGSGQLVAVIDTGVARHRLLPRLVAGGDYVSSGDGTQDCDGHGTAIAGLIGAVAPDNGTFSGAAPDATILAIRQSSNKFRLTDDHEISGVGDVETLARAVRSAADAGATVI
;
A
#
# COMPACT_ATOMS: atom_id res chain seq x y z
N MET A 1 -17.58 -3.11 63.71
CA MET A 1 -18.45 -3.44 62.55
C MET A 1 -18.04 -2.77 61.23
N SER A 2 -17.25 -1.69 61.19
CA SER A 2 -16.89 -0.99 59.95
C SER A 2 -15.71 -1.61 59.17
N ALA A 3 -14.69 -2.18 59.84
CA ALA A 3 -13.52 -2.77 59.20
C ALA A 3 -13.86 -4.08 58.43
N LEU A 4 -14.66 -4.92 59.01
CA LEU A 4 -15.08 -6.18 58.38
C LEU A 4 -15.92 -5.95 57.09
N ARG A 5 -16.79 -4.94 57.09
CA ARG A 5 -17.58 -4.57 55.89
C ARG A 5 -16.68 -3.99 54.79
N ARG A 6 -15.61 -3.27 55.11
CA ARG A 6 -14.65 -2.75 54.09
C ARG A 6 -13.80 -3.85 53.48
N VAL A 7 -13.38 -4.84 54.25
CA VAL A 7 -12.62 -6.01 53.73
C VAL A 7 -13.48 -6.87 52.82
N ILE A 8 -14.76 -7.11 53.17
CA ILE A 8 -15.69 -7.86 52.30
C ILE A 8 -15.98 -7.09 50.99
N ALA A 9 -16.14 -5.77 51.05
CA ALA A 9 -16.36 -4.95 49.86
C ALA A 9 -15.16 -4.95 48.91
N VAL A 10 -13.92 -4.86 49.44
CA VAL A 10 -12.70 -4.92 48.65
C VAL A 10 -12.47 -6.32 48.06
N ALA A 11 -12.74 -7.39 48.84
CA ALA A 11 -12.64 -8.75 48.33
C ALA A 11 -13.66 -9.04 47.20
N LEU A 12 -14.87 -8.49 47.29
CA LEU A 12 -15.90 -8.66 46.27
C LEU A 12 -15.60 -7.88 44.99
N THR A 13 -15.00 -6.71 45.09
CA THR A 13 -14.56 -5.93 43.90
C THR A 13 -13.38 -6.57 43.17
N ILE A 14 -12.46 -7.20 43.89
CA ILE A 14 -11.32 -7.90 43.28
C ILE A 14 -11.80 -9.17 42.54
N THR A 15 -12.76 -9.89 43.08
CA THR A 15 -13.32 -11.10 42.42
C THR A 15 -14.15 -10.78 41.17
N ILE A 16 -14.81 -9.63 41.11
CA ILE A 16 -15.55 -9.20 39.91
C ILE A 16 -14.60 -8.72 38.79
N ALA A 17 -13.48 -8.08 39.15
CA ALA A 17 -12.48 -7.66 38.18
C ALA A 17 -11.75 -8.83 37.50
N SER A 18 -11.64 -9.99 38.15
CA SER A 18 -11.00 -11.20 37.57
C SER A 18 -11.94 -12.03 36.68
N ALA A 19 -13.23 -11.72 36.62
CA ALA A 19 -14.22 -12.43 35.79
C ALA A 19 -14.55 -11.72 34.48
N ALA A 20 -13.73 -10.75 34.06
CA ALA A 20 -13.87 -10.18 32.72
C ALA A 20 -13.65 -11.29 31.69
N PRO A 21 -14.63 -11.60 30.82
CA PRO A 21 -14.43 -12.60 29.78
C PRO A 21 -13.28 -12.12 28.92
N CYS A 22 -12.25 -12.96 28.79
CA CYS A 22 -11.21 -12.70 27.79
C CYS A 22 -11.92 -12.58 26.45
N ALA A 23 -11.81 -11.43 25.78
CA ALA A 23 -12.27 -11.28 24.42
C ALA A 23 -11.45 -12.26 23.56
N HIS A 24 -12.03 -13.40 23.23
CA HIS A 24 -11.41 -14.31 22.28
C HIS A 24 -11.54 -13.69 20.91
N ALA A 25 -10.42 -13.21 20.37
CA ALA A 25 -10.34 -12.87 18.96
C ALA A 25 -10.70 -14.14 18.16
N ILE A 26 -11.69 -14.03 17.29
CA ILE A 26 -12.03 -15.11 16.36
C ILE A 26 -10.83 -15.23 15.41
N ALA A 27 -10.15 -16.38 15.46
CA ALA A 27 -9.07 -16.63 14.51
C ALA A 27 -9.66 -16.61 13.08
N PRO A 28 -8.96 -15.99 12.11
CA PRO A 28 -9.38 -16.05 10.72
C PRO A 28 -9.46 -17.51 10.27
N LYS A 29 -10.35 -17.79 9.33
CA LYS A 29 -10.44 -19.13 8.74
C LYS A 29 -9.06 -19.48 8.12
N PRO A 30 -8.64 -20.75 8.20
CA PRO A 30 -7.45 -21.20 7.48
C PRO A 30 -7.57 -20.87 5.99
N VAL A 31 -6.47 -20.42 5.40
CA VAL A 31 -6.42 -20.13 3.97
C VAL A 31 -6.50 -21.46 3.20
N ASP A 32 -7.44 -21.56 2.28
CA ASP A 32 -7.48 -22.67 1.33
C ASP A 32 -6.45 -22.43 0.22
N HIS A 33 -5.31 -23.08 0.32
CA HIS A 33 -4.21 -22.94 -0.64
C HIS A 33 -4.60 -23.36 -2.06
N SER A 34 -5.63 -24.19 -2.24
CA SER A 34 -6.10 -24.59 -3.56
C SER A 34 -6.80 -23.45 -4.33
N GLN A 35 -7.25 -22.43 -3.63
CA GLN A 35 -7.89 -21.24 -4.20
C GLN A 35 -6.92 -20.10 -4.50
N LEU A 36 -5.65 -20.25 -4.10
CA LEU A 36 -4.65 -19.22 -4.40
C LEU A 36 -4.25 -19.28 -5.87
N PRO A 37 -4.04 -18.12 -6.53
CA PRO A 37 -3.50 -18.10 -7.88
C PRO A 37 -2.17 -18.83 -7.94
N GLY A 38 -1.96 -19.66 -8.98
CA GLY A 38 -0.65 -20.23 -9.24
C GLY A 38 0.37 -19.16 -9.60
N PRO A 39 1.69 -19.45 -9.47
CA PRO A 39 2.73 -18.55 -9.92
C PRO A 39 2.61 -18.36 -11.44
N ALA A 40 2.55 -17.11 -11.88
CA ALA A 40 2.50 -16.74 -13.29
C ALA A 40 3.21 -15.40 -13.50
N ALA A 41 3.80 -15.22 -14.67
CA ALA A 41 4.35 -13.93 -15.05
C ALA A 41 3.22 -12.87 -15.09
N PRO A 42 3.50 -11.62 -14.68
CA PRO A 42 2.55 -10.53 -14.84
C PRO A 42 2.10 -10.40 -16.29
N ALA A 43 0.79 -10.33 -16.49
CA ALA A 43 0.19 -10.15 -17.80
C ALA A 43 -1.21 -9.56 -17.67
N PRO A 44 -1.67 -8.75 -18.64
CA PRO A 44 -3.04 -8.23 -18.66
C PRO A 44 -4.05 -9.37 -18.88
N PRO A 45 -5.34 -9.15 -18.52
CA PRO A 45 -6.39 -10.15 -18.65
C PRO A 45 -6.74 -10.45 -20.11
N GLY A 46 -6.36 -9.60 -21.04
CA GLY A 46 -6.57 -9.69 -22.46
C GLY A 46 -5.73 -8.66 -23.22
N ARG A 47 -6.01 -8.46 -24.50
CA ARG A 47 -5.36 -7.39 -25.26
C ARG A 47 -5.91 -6.04 -24.82
N THR A 48 -5.00 -5.11 -24.53
CA THR A 48 -5.34 -3.77 -24.08
C THR A 48 -4.79 -2.70 -25.01
N GLU A 49 -5.43 -1.57 -25.02
CA GLU A 49 -4.98 -0.37 -25.73
C GLU A 49 -5.17 0.86 -24.84
N GLN A 50 -4.32 1.87 -25.04
CA GLN A 50 -4.52 3.15 -24.38
C GLN A 50 -5.72 3.87 -25.00
N SER A 51 -6.72 4.19 -24.17
CA SER A 51 -7.97 4.81 -24.60
C SER A 51 -8.04 6.31 -24.30
N ASP A 52 -7.19 6.82 -23.43
CA ASP A 52 -7.17 8.23 -23.02
C ASP A 52 -5.73 8.73 -22.81
N ARG A 53 -5.56 10.04 -22.79
CA ARG A 53 -4.27 10.67 -22.56
C ARG A 53 -3.82 10.46 -21.12
N CYS A 54 -2.52 10.22 -20.94
CA CYS A 54 -1.93 10.13 -19.62
C CYS A 54 -2.08 11.45 -18.85
N ALA A 55 -2.22 11.35 -17.55
CA ALA A 55 -2.21 12.48 -16.65
C ALA A 55 -0.88 13.23 -16.75
N THR A 56 -0.94 14.54 -16.75
CA THR A 56 0.24 15.39 -16.69
C THR A 56 0.34 16.03 -15.32
N ALA A 57 1.50 15.97 -14.71
CA ALA A 57 1.74 16.68 -13.46
C ALA A 57 1.53 18.18 -13.69
N LYS A 58 0.67 18.78 -12.88
CA LYS A 58 0.62 20.24 -12.79
C LYS A 58 1.82 20.71 -11.98
N PRO A 59 2.50 21.82 -12.36
CA PRO A 59 3.47 22.43 -11.48
C PRO A 59 2.80 22.66 -10.12
N ALA A 60 3.41 22.19 -9.05
CA ALA A 60 2.92 22.54 -7.72
C ALA A 60 2.97 24.06 -7.63
N ASP A 61 1.85 24.72 -7.45
CA ASP A 61 1.85 26.08 -6.96
C ASP A 61 2.70 26.07 -5.71
N ALA A 62 3.78 26.86 -5.70
CA ALA A 62 4.86 26.80 -4.71
C ALA A 62 4.42 27.24 -3.30
N ARG A 63 3.25 26.82 -2.88
CA ARG A 63 2.87 26.85 -1.47
C ARG A 63 3.44 25.61 -0.81
N PRO A 64 4.29 25.76 0.22
CA PRO A 64 4.45 24.70 1.19
C PRO A 64 3.02 24.29 1.58
N ALA A 65 2.69 23.02 1.41
CA ALA A 65 1.42 22.57 1.93
C ALA A 65 1.42 22.89 3.43
N ASP A 66 0.56 23.81 3.85
CA ASP A 66 0.20 24.02 5.26
C ASP A 66 -0.59 22.77 5.75
N GLN A 67 -0.14 21.59 5.33
CA GLN A 67 -0.64 20.36 5.90
C GLN A 67 0.04 20.22 7.27
N PRO A 68 -0.77 20.29 8.34
CA PRO A 68 -0.22 19.97 9.65
C PRO A 68 0.43 18.60 9.55
N ASP A 69 1.62 18.46 10.11
CA ASP A 69 2.30 17.15 10.22
C ASP A 69 1.50 16.26 11.19
N MET A 70 0.36 15.79 10.72
CA MET A 70 -0.57 14.97 11.50
C MET A 70 0.06 13.67 11.98
N LEU A 71 1.08 13.19 11.28
CA LEU A 71 1.79 11.95 11.60
C LEU A 71 3.05 12.20 12.42
N ASN A 72 3.47 13.46 12.55
CA ASN A 72 4.73 13.84 13.22
C ASN A 72 5.92 12.97 12.78
N LEU A 73 6.07 12.79 11.47
CA LEU A 73 7.07 11.90 10.89
C LEU A 73 8.50 12.26 11.31
N ALA A 74 8.77 13.55 11.55
CA ALA A 74 10.06 14.00 12.03
C ALA A 74 10.44 13.36 13.38
N ALA A 75 9.48 13.05 14.24
CA ALA A 75 9.71 12.35 15.51
C ALA A 75 9.84 10.83 15.32
N VAL A 76 9.29 10.28 14.23
CA VAL A 76 9.32 8.83 13.93
C VAL A 76 10.61 8.42 13.22
N TRP A 77 11.12 9.24 12.30
CA TRP A 77 12.29 8.90 11.49
C TRP A 77 13.58 8.59 12.27
N PRO A 78 13.87 9.17 13.44
CA PRO A 78 14.99 8.71 14.27
C PRO A 78 14.85 7.26 14.76
N LEU A 79 13.61 6.73 14.84
CA LEU A 79 13.32 5.37 15.27
C LEU A 79 13.31 4.38 14.08
N SER A 80 12.72 4.78 12.96
CA SER A 80 12.65 3.97 11.72
C SER A 80 12.35 4.83 10.50
N ARG A 81 13.02 4.51 9.39
CA ARG A 81 12.83 5.12 8.07
C ARG A 81 12.44 4.09 7.01
N GLY A 82 12.16 2.84 7.42
CA GLY A 82 11.79 1.75 6.52
C GLY A 82 12.97 1.05 5.84
N SER A 83 14.19 1.23 6.32
CA SER A 83 15.36 0.52 5.76
C SER A 83 15.19 -1.00 5.79
N GLY A 84 15.47 -1.67 4.68
CA GLY A 84 15.31 -3.12 4.53
C GLY A 84 13.87 -3.57 4.28
N GLN A 85 12.88 -2.66 4.26
CA GLN A 85 11.51 -3.01 3.90
C GLN A 85 11.31 -2.95 2.39
N LEU A 86 10.59 -3.94 1.86
CA LEU A 86 10.09 -3.96 0.49
C LEU A 86 8.58 -3.71 0.54
N VAL A 87 8.16 -2.54 0.06
CA VAL A 87 6.76 -2.11 0.04
C VAL A 87 6.23 -2.25 -1.37
N ALA A 88 5.28 -3.16 -1.60
CA ALA A 88 4.64 -3.31 -2.88
C ALA A 88 3.50 -2.28 -3.02
N VAL A 89 3.56 -1.48 -4.07
CA VAL A 89 2.50 -0.58 -4.49
C VAL A 89 1.80 -1.21 -5.69
N ILE A 90 0.65 -1.84 -5.43
CA ILE A 90 -0.21 -2.46 -6.44
C ILE A 90 -1.27 -1.43 -6.81
N ASP A 91 -1.04 -0.72 -7.90
CA ASP A 91 -1.81 0.48 -8.25
C ASP A 91 -1.79 0.70 -9.78
N THR A 92 -1.83 1.94 -10.23
CA THR A 92 -1.77 2.32 -11.65
C THR A 92 -0.35 2.30 -12.23
N GLY A 93 0.61 1.74 -11.49
CA GLY A 93 2.04 1.79 -11.76
C GLY A 93 2.73 2.90 -10.97
N VAL A 94 4.06 2.95 -11.06
CA VAL A 94 4.86 4.01 -10.42
C VAL A 94 5.88 4.52 -11.42
N ALA A 95 5.71 5.75 -11.89
CA ALA A 95 6.67 6.37 -12.79
C ALA A 95 8.02 6.62 -12.09
N ARG A 96 9.12 6.36 -12.83
CA ARG A 96 10.46 6.68 -12.33
C ARG A 96 10.59 8.17 -12.05
N HIS A 97 11.00 8.50 -10.84
CA HIS A 97 11.14 9.87 -10.40
C HIS A 97 12.38 10.03 -9.52
N ARG A 98 13.04 11.21 -9.60
CA ARG A 98 14.26 11.51 -8.82
C ARG A 98 14.08 11.38 -7.30
N LEU A 99 12.85 11.59 -6.81
CA LEU A 99 12.53 11.45 -5.39
C LEU A 99 12.20 9.99 -5.00
N LEU A 100 12.17 9.05 -5.93
CA LEU A 100 11.95 7.61 -5.70
C LEU A 100 13.17 6.79 -6.13
N PRO A 101 14.35 7.00 -5.52
CA PRO A 101 15.59 6.36 -5.97
C PRO A 101 15.61 4.85 -5.73
N ARG A 102 14.75 4.33 -4.85
CA ARG A 102 14.64 2.90 -4.51
C ARG A 102 13.41 2.27 -5.13
N LEU A 103 13.12 2.56 -6.39
CA LEU A 103 12.04 1.98 -7.16
C LEU A 103 12.52 0.76 -7.93
N VAL A 104 11.85 -0.38 -7.76
CA VAL A 104 12.08 -1.62 -8.51
C VAL A 104 10.82 -2.05 -9.25
N ALA A 105 11.01 -2.70 -10.39
CA ALA A 105 9.93 -3.21 -11.22
C ALA A 105 9.32 -4.47 -10.59
N GLY A 106 7.98 -4.55 -10.56
CA GLY A 106 7.22 -5.67 -10.00
C GLY A 106 6.25 -6.31 -10.98
N GLY A 107 6.09 -5.71 -12.17
CA GLY A 107 5.26 -6.25 -13.25
C GLY A 107 4.07 -5.39 -13.64
N ASP A 108 3.49 -5.73 -14.80
CA ASP A 108 2.40 -4.99 -15.42
C ASP A 108 1.27 -5.93 -15.79
N TYR A 109 0.08 -5.71 -15.22
CA TYR A 109 -1.17 -6.41 -15.49
C TYR A 109 -2.13 -5.59 -16.36
N VAL A 110 -1.68 -4.42 -16.83
CA VAL A 110 -2.47 -3.53 -17.70
C VAL A 110 -2.00 -3.61 -19.14
N SER A 111 -0.68 -3.75 -19.37
CA SER A 111 -0.08 -3.78 -20.70
C SER A 111 1.19 -4.65 -20.70
N SER A 112 2.16 -4.32 -21.50
CA SER A 112 3.42 -5.07 -21.68
C SER A 112 4.61 -4.42 -20.95
N GLY A 113 4.35 -3.56 -19.97
CA GLY A 113 5.40 -2.87 -19.21
C GLY A 113 5.99 -3.69 -18.06
N ASP A 114 6.68 -3.02 -17.16
CA ASP A 114 7.32 -3.61 -15.99
C ASP A 114 6.78 -3.07 -14.65
N GLY A 115 5.69 -2.29 -14.69
CA GLY A 115 5.10 -1.62 -13.53
C GLY A 115 5.65 -0.22 -13.26
N THR A 116 6.74 0.17 -13.93
CA THR A 116 7.34 1.51 -13.75
C THR A 116 6.80 2.55 -14.72
N GLN A 117 5.68 2.26 -15.36
CA GLN A 117 4.89 3.19 -16.17
C GLN A 117 3.60 3.52 -15.43
N ASP A 118 3.28 4.80 -15.29
CA ASP A 118 2.06 5.27 -14.64
C ASP A 118 1.40 6.36 -15.49
N CYS A 119 0.37 5.96 -16.23
CA CYS A 119 -0.38 6.87 -17.10
C CYS A 119 -1.45 7.66 -16.33
N ASP A 120 -1.90 7.13 -15.21
CA ASP A 120 -2.91 7.74 -14.34
C ASP A 120 -2.33 8.72 -13.33
N GLY A 121 -1.08 8.50 -12.90
CA GLY A 121 -0.37 9.31 -11.90
C GLY A 121 -0.69 8.99 -10.44
N HIS A 122 -1.68 8.13 -10.19
CA HIS A 122 -2.14 7.81 -8.83
C HIS A 122 -1.09 6.99 -8.07
N GLY A 123 -0.63 5.88 -8.64
CA GLY A 123 0.35 5.02 -7.98
C GLY A 123 1.68 5.73 -7.72
N THR A 124 2.09 6.63 -8.61
CA THR A 124 3.28 7.48 -8.40
C THR A 124 3.11 8.41 -7.20
N ALA A 125 1.91 9.00 -7.03
CA ALA A 125 1.61 9.84 -5.87
C ALA A 125 1.62 9.03 -4.58
N ILE A 126 1.00 7.83 -4.57
CA ILE A 126 1.02 6.92 -3.43
C ILE A 126 2.45 6.50 -3.07
N ALA A 127 3.25 6.09 -4.06
CA ALA A 127 4.65 5.75 -3.84
C ALA A 127 5.45 6.92 -3.27
N GLY A 128 5.13 8.15 -3.69
CA GLY A 128 5.72 9.37 -3.16
C GLY A 128 5.40 9.59 -1.68
N LEU A 129 4.15 9.38 -1.27
CA LEU A 129 3.73 9.47 0.13
C LEU A 129 4.42 8.41 1.01
N ILE A 130 4.75 7.26 0.44
CA ILE A 130 5.42 6.16 1.15
C ILE A 130 6.93 6.38 1.19
N GLY A 131 7.60 6.51 0.04
CA GLY A 131 9.04 6.34 -0.08
C GLY A 131 9.80 7.51 -0.70
N ALA A 132 9.19 8.69 -0.88
CA ALA A 132 9.93 9.81 -1.43
C ALA A 132 11.06 10.25 -0.49
N VAL A 133 12.23 10.53 -1.10
CA VAL A 133 13.38 11.08 -0.41
C VAL A 133 13.43 12.58 -0.68
N ALA A 134 13.43 13.40 0.38
CA ALA A 134 13.55 14.84 0.23
C ALA A 134 14.86 15.20 -0.48
N PRO A 135 14.86 16.15 -1.43
CA PRO A 135 16.09 16.77 -1.88
C PRO A 135 16.72 17.57 -0.73
N ASP A 136 18.02 17.83 -0.81
CA ASP A 136 18.81 18.48 0.26
C ASP A 136 18.20 19.79 0.80
N ASN A 137 17.40 20.47 0.00
CA ASN A 137 16.69 21.70 0.34
C ASN A 137 15.15 21.53 0.35
N GLY A 138 14.65 20.29 0.32
CA GLY A 138 13.23 19.98 0.24
C GLY A 138 12.62 19.77 1.63
N THR A 139 11.34 20.09 1.74
CA THR A 139 10.58 19.98 2.99
C THR A 139 9.75 18.68 3.08
N PHE A 140 9.64 17.91 1.97
CA PHE A 140 8.80 16.73 1.92
C PHE A 140 9.61 15.45 1.78
N SER A 141 9.38 14.51 2.67
CA SER A 141 9.78 13.09 2.55
C SER A 141 8.55 12.20 2.76
N GLY A 142 8.57 11.02 2.17
CA GLY A 142 7.58 9.99 2.45
C GLY A 142 7.69 9.43 3.87
N ALA A 143 6.70 8.63 4.26
CA ALA A 143 6.66 8.03 5.59
C ALA A 143 7.85 7.10 5.88
N ALA A 144 8.32 6.38 4.85
CA ALA A 144 9.41 5.39 4.90
C ALA A 144 10.44 5.63 3.78
N PRO A 145 11.21 6.76 3.81
CA PRO A 145 12.04 7.18 2.68
C PRO A 145 13.21 6.24 2.40
N ASP A 146 13.54 5.31 3.29
CA ASP A 146 14.60 4.33 3.10
C ASP A 146 14.07 2.93 2.70
N ALA A 147 12.73 2.77 2.56
CA ALA A 147 12.13 1.57 2.02
C ALA A 147 12.36 1.44 0.50
N THR A 148 12.37 0.22 0.00
CA THR A 148 12.31 -0.08 -1.43
C THR A 148 10.85 -0.18 -1.88
N ILE A 149 10.50 0.46 -2.98
CA ILE A 149 9.16 0.41 -3.56
C ILE A 149 9.15 -0.60 -4.70
N LEU A 150 8.32 -1.62 -4.59
CA LEU A 150 8.04 -2.58 -5.67
C LEU A 150 6.81 -2.08 -6.44
N ALA A 151 7.02 -1.63 -7.67
CA ALA A 151 5.97 -1.07 -8.51
C ALA A 151 5.24 -2.19 -9.26
N ILE A 152 3.96 -2.38 -8.98
CA ILE A 152 3.09 -3.31 -9.71
C ILE A 152 1.93 -2.53 -10.31
N ARG A 153 1.86 -2.51 -11.63
CA ARG A 153 0.76 -1.88 -12.35
C ARG A 153 -0.36 -2.90 -12.53
N GLN A 154 -1.44 -2.73 -11.77
CA GLN A 154 -2.56 -3.66 -11.76
C GLN A 154 -3.82 -3.07 -12.41
N SER A 155 -3.97 -1.76 -12.41
CA SER A 155 -5.14 -1.08 -12.95
C SER A 155 -4.77 0.18 -13.71
N SER A 156 -5.68 0.66 -14.56
CA SER A 156 -5.58 1.97 -15.22
C SER A 156 -6.95 2.40 -15.76
N ASN A 157 -7.28 3.66 -15.55
CA ASN A 157 -8.44 4.29 -16.17
C ASN A 157 -8.12 4.89 -17.55
N LYS A 158 -6.88 4.72 -18.02
CA LYS A 158 -6.38 5.24 -19.30
C LYS A 158 -6.21 4.15 -20.37
N PHE A 159 -6.52 2.91 -19.99
CA PHE A 159 -6.48 1.76 -20.84
C PHE A 159 -7.84 1.04 -20.85
N ARG A 160 -8.11 0.27 -21.88
CA ARG A 160 -9.29 -0.58 -22.00
C ARG A 160 -8.93 -1.90 -22.69
N LEU A 161 -9.79 -2.89 -22.58
CA LEU A 161 -9.71 -4.10 -23.38
C LEU A 161 -10.08 -3.78 -24.84
N THR A 162 -9.38 -4.39 -25.80
CA THR A 162 -9.67 -4.19 -27.23
C THR A 162 -10.96 -4.84 -27.67
N ASP A 163 -11.39 -5.89 -26.97
CA ASP A 163 -12.55 -6.70 -27.31
C ASP A 163 -13.81 -6.31 -26.52
N ASP A 164 -13.68 -5.35 -25.58
CA ASP A 164 -14.79 -4.81 -24.79
C ASP A 164 -14.68 -3.29 -24.70
N HIS A 165 -15.52 -2.62 -25.47
CA HIS A 165 -15.54 -1.15 -25.53
C HIS A 165 -16.54 -0.51 -24.55
N GLU A 166 -17.36 -1.31 -23.86
CA GLU A 166 -18.33 -0.81 -22.89
C GLU A 166 -17.70 -0.57 -21.51
N ILE A 167 -16.65 -1.35 -21.19
CA ILE A 167 -15.94 -1.20 -19.92
C ILE A 167 -14.78 -0.21 -20.11
N SER A 168 -14.83 0.88 -19.37
CA SER A 168 -13.73 1.84 -19.26
C SER A 168 -12.78 1.41 -18.14
N GLY A 169 -11.49 1.38 -18.43
CA GLY A 169 -10.46 0.97 -17.48
C GLY A 169 -10.06 -0.49 -17.62
N VAL A 170 -8.92 -0.82 -17.06
CA VAL A 170 -8.37 -2.17 -16.93
C VAL A 170 -8.07 -2.42 -15.45
N GLY A 171 -8.37 -3.60 -14.99
CA GLY A 171 -8.18 -4.05 -13.61
C GLY A 171 -9.35 -4.91 -13.17
N ASP A 172 -9.06 -6.10 -12.67
CA ASP A 172 -10.04 -7.06 -12.19
C ASP A 172 -9.53 -7.79 -10.94
N VAL A 173 -10.41 -8.55 -10.30
CA VAL A 173 -10.09 -9.28 -9.07
C VAL A 173 -9.05 -10.37 -9.29
N GLU A 174 -9.04 -11.00 -10.47
CA GLU A 174 -8.11 -12.09 -10.76
C GLU A 174 -6.68 -11.56 -10.93
N THR A 175 -6.49 -10.50 -11.72
CA THR A 175 -5.20 -9.85 -11.86
C THR A 175 -4.73 -9.22 -10.54
N LEU A 176 -5.65 -8.71 -9.70
CA LEU A 176 -5.32 -8.22 -8.37
C LEU A 176 -4.80 -9.37 -7.47
N ALA A 177 -5.46 -10.51 -7.46
CA ALA A 177 -5.03 -11.67 -6.68
C ALA A 177 -3.64 -12.17 -7.12
N ARG A 178 -3.37 -12.18 -8.43
CA ARG A 178 -2.06 -12.51 -9.00
C ARG A 178 -1.00 -11.47 -8.63
N ALA A 179 -1.34 -10.18 -8.65
CA ALA A 179 -0.44 -9.10 -8.26
C ALA A 179 -0.04 -9.19 -6.78
N VAL A 180 -1.00 -9.46 -5.88
CA VAL A 180 -0.74 -9.70 -4.45
C VAL A 180 0.16 -10.93 -4.27
N ARG A 181 -0.11 -12.03 -5.01
CA ARG A 181 0.74 -13.20 -4.97
C ARG A 181 2.16 -12.90 -5.45
N SER A 182 2.32 -12.19 -6.58
CA SER A 182 3.62 -11.76 -7.09
C SER A 182 4.38 -10.90 -6.10
N ALA A 183 3.71 -9.97 -5.42
CA ALA A 183 4.32 -9.14 -4.38
C ALA A 183 4.84 -9.99 -3.21
N ALA A 184 4.04 -10.94 -2.73
CA ALA A 184 4.44 -11.85 -1.66
C ALA A 184 5.61 -12.74 -2.08
N ASP A 185 5.59 -13.33 -3.29
CA ASP A 185 6.66 -14.16 -3.82
C ASP A 185 7.96 -13.36 -4.05
N ALA A 186 7.86 -12.05 -4.34
CA ALA A 186 9.01 -11.14 -4.40
C ALA A 186 9.58 -10.76 -3.02
N GLY A 187 8.94 -11.20 -1.93
CA GLY A 187 9.37 -10.91 -0.57
C GLY A 187 8.92 -9.54 -0.05
N ALA A 188 7.83 -8.98 -0.58
CA ALA A 188 7.26 -7.76 -0.04
C ALA A 188 6.87 -7.96 1.43
N THR A 189 7.33 -7.03 2.28
CA THR A 189 7.03 -7.02 3.72
C THR A 189 5.78 -6.23 4.05
N VAL A 190 5.37 -5.36 3.12
CA VAL A 190 4.13 -4.56 3.15
C VAL A 190 3.53 -4.57 1.74
N ILE A 191 2.21 -4.74 1.65
CA ILE A 191 1.44 -4.69 0.41
C ILE A 191 0.29 -3.73 0.57
#